data_ce1f15bff4cd0494701547d1b53bd298
#
_entry.id   ce1f15bff4cd0494701547d1b53bd298
#
_cell.length_a   1.000
_cell.length_b   1.000
_cell.length_c   1.000
_cell.angle_alpha   90.00
_cell.angle_beta   90.00
_cell.angle_gamma   90.00
#
_symmetry.space_group_name_H-M   'P 1'
#
loop_
_entity.id
_entity.type
_entity.pdbx_description
1 polymer ?
#
loop_
_entity_poly.entity_id
_entity_poly.type
_entity_poly.pdbx_seq_one_letter_code
_entity_poly.pdbx_strand_id
1 'polypeptide(L)'
;MKKIAVLGSTGSIGTQTLDVVRNHSDFLKIEVLAANNNDELLEQQINEFKPAIAILHNKEAYEKLKARYVGETKLYYGEEGLIEGATTDKIDTVVTSLMGFAGLRPTMRAIEAGKNIALANKETLVVAGDLVMKKAREKQIGIMPIDSEHGALFQCLHGEDMNKVDKLLVTASGGPFRGKKIEDLKNVSVKQCLSHPTWKMGRKITIDSASLMNKGLEVIEAKQLYNVDYDKIQVVVHPQSIIHSMVQYVDGSVIAQLGSTDMRLPIQYALTYPERMVCPAENLDFWQMKDLTFEKPDTDTFRGLALAYEAGKIGGSMPCVMNAANEIAVEAFLNEQISFLDIYDIIEEAMQSHITLVEPELEDLFEIDSNIRKQVKEKIYKC
;
A
#
# COMPACT_ATOMS: atom_id res chain seq x y z
N MET A 1 20.26 -3.68 -17.45
CA MET A 1 19.47 -4.58 -16.58
C MET A 1 19.28 -3.86 -15.26
N LYS A 2 18.01 -3.54 -14.91
CA LYS A 2 17.67 -2.85 -13.65
C LYS A 2 17.73 -3.86 -12.50
N LYS A 3 18.46 -3.53 -11.45
CA LYS A 3 18.68 -4.39 -10.28
C LYS A 3 17.72 -4.02 -9.15
N ILE A 4 17.02 -5.01 -8.61
CA ILE A 4 15.86 -4.81 -7.73
C ILE A 4 16.08 -5.49 -6.39
N ALA A 5 15.69 -4.78 -5.30
CA ALA A 5 15.38 -5.36 -4.01
C ALA A 5 13.87 -5.54 -3.88
N VAL A 6 13.40 -6.67 -3.37
CA VAL A 6 11.99 -6.92 -3.06
C VAL A 6 11.85 -7.12 -1.55
N LEU A 7 11.38 -6.10 -0.86
CA LEU A 7 11.08 -6.16 0.57
C LEU A 7 9.65 -6.67 0.75
N GLY A 8 9.51 -7.90 1.28
CA GLY A 8 8.23 -8.60 1.38
C GLY A 8 7.99 -9.58 0.21
N SER A 9 9.04 -10.25 -0.27
CA SER A 9 9.02 -11.12 -1.47
C SER A 9 8.06 -12.31 -1.38
N THR A 10 7.74 -12.79 -0.18
CA THR A 10 6.82 -13.91 0.05
C THR A 10 5.36 -13.48 0.22
N GLY A 11 5.07 -12.17 0.23
CA GLY A 11 3.72 -11.62 0.25
C GLY A 11 3.06 -11.59 -1.13
N SER A 12 1.79 -11.16 -1.18
CA SER A 12 1.01 -11.11 -2.42
C SER A 12 1.66 -10.23 -3.50
N ILE A 13 2.10 -9.03 -3.15
CA ILE A 13 2.77 -8.12 -4.11
C ILE A 13 4.17 -8.65 -4.44
N GLY A 14 4.92 -9.14 -3.45
CA GLY A 14 6.25 -9.69 -3.68
C GLY A 14 6.27 -10.86 -4.66
N THR A 15 5.38 -11.84 -4.49
CA THR A 15 5.29 -12.98 -5.42
C THR A 15 4.90 -12.56 -6.83
N GLN A 16 3.96 -11.62 -6.98
CA GLN A 16 3.61 -11.05 -8.29
C GLN A 16 4.74 -10.21 -8.89
N THR A 17 5.54 -9.54 -8.07
CA THR A 17 6.76 -8.86 -8.53
C THR A 17 7.74 -9.87 -9.12
N LEU A 18 7.94 -11.01 -8.46
CA LEU A 18 8.80 -12.07 -8.97
C LEU A 18 8.25 -12.69 -10.26
N ASP A 19 6.92 -12.79 -10.43
CA ASP A 19 6.31 -13.21 -11.70
C ASP A 19 6.65 -12.23 -12.83
N VAL A 20 6.57 -10.92 -12.57
CA VAL A 20 6.97 -9.89 -13.55
C VAL A 20 8.45 -10.04 -13.92
N VAL A 21 9.32 -10.26 -12.93
CA VAL A 21 10.76 -10.41 -13.18
C VAL A 21 11.07 -11.68 -14.00
N ARG A 22 10.36 -12.80 -13.78
CA ARG A 22 10.50 -14.03 -14.60
C ARG A 22 10.23 -13.76 -16.07
N ASN A 23 9.20 -12.96 -16.37
CA ASN A 23 8.82 -12.62 -17.74
C ASN A 23 9.77 -11.60 -18.40
N HIS A 24 10.59 -10.89 -17.61
CA HIS A 24 11.49 -9.83 -18.09
C HIS A 24 12.91 -10.00 -17.53
N SER A 25 13.41 -11.22 -17.45
CA SER A 25 14.73 -11.56 -16.90
C SER A 25 15.92 -11.00 -17.68
N ASP A 26 15.72 -10.55 -18.90
CA ASP A 26 16.67 -9.81 -19.72
C ASP A 26 16.76 -8.32 -19.34
N PHE A 27 15.70 -7.77 -18.72
CA PHE A 27 15.62 -6.37 -18.33
C PHE A 27 15.71 -6.16 -16.82
N LEU A 28 15.17 -7.08 -16.01
CA LEU A 28 15.07 -6.99 -14.54
C LEU A 28 15.90 -8.11 -13.88
N LYS A 29 16.58 -7.79 -12.76
CA LYS A 29 17.34 -8.75 -11.96
C LYS A 29 17.07 -8.56 -10.49
N ILE A 30 16.79 -9.65 -9.78
CA ILE A 30 16.69 -9.66 -8.32
C ILE A 30 18.08 -9.76 -7.70
N GLU A 31 18.43 -8.79 -6.87
CA GLU A 31 19.68 -8.80 -6.08
C GLU A 31 19.41 -8.94 -4.58
N VAL A 32 18.20 -8.57 -4.12
CA VAL A 32 17.81 -8.66 -2.71
C VAL A 32 16.40 -9.20 -2.59
N LEU A 33 16.22 -10.18 -1.70
CA LEU A 33 14.92 -10.71 -1.29
C LEU A 33 14.77 -10.56 0.22
N ALA A 34 13.62 -10.09 0.68
CA ALA A 34 13.31 -10.05 2.12
C ALA A 34 11.92 -10.60 2.41
N ALA A 35 11.81 -11.38 3.47
CA ALA A 35 10.57 -11.92 3.99
C ALA A 35 10.49 -11.75 5.51
N ASN A 36 9.30 -11.93 6.08
CA ASN A 36 9.13 -11.90 7.53
C ASN A 36 9.51 -13.26 8.16
N ASN A 37 8.67 -14.26 7.98
CA ASN A 37 8.78 -15.56 8.65
C ASN A 37 8.67 -16.77 7.72
N ASN A 38 8.39 -16.59 6.43
CA ASN A 38 8.26 -17.69 5.47
C ASN A 38 9.62 -18.06 4.88
N ASP A 39 10.41 -18.78 5.65
CA ASP A 39 11.76 -19.21 5.32
C ASP A 39 11.80 -20.27 4.20
N GLU A 40 10.76 -21.13 4.09
CA GLU A 40 10.69 -22.14 3.04
C GLU A 40 10.46 -21.53 1.66
N LEU A 41 9.51 -20.60 1.54
CA LEU A 41 9.26 -19.92 0.27
C LEU A 41 10.42 -19.00 -0.11
N LEU A 42 11.03 -18.32 0.89
CA LEU A 42 12.22 -17.50 0.63
C LEU A 42 13.38 -18.34 0.10
N GLU A 43 13.60 -19.55 0.63
CA GLU A 43 14.63 -20.46 0.12
C GLU A 43 14.39 -20.88 -1.34
N GLN A 44 13.13 -21.17 -1.69
CA GLN A 44 12.76 -21.45 -3.08
C GLN A 44 13.07 -20.25 -4.00
N GLN A 45 12.73 -19.04 -3.55
CA GLN A 45 13.04 -17.81 -4.27
C GLN A 45 14.54 -17.55 -4.39
N ILE A 46 15.32 -17.84 -3.34
CA ILE A 46 16.79 -17.74 -3.38
C ILE A 46 17.36 -18.71 -4.43
N ASN A 47 16.92 -19.95 -4.45
CA ASN A 47 17.38 -20.96 -5.39
C ASN A 47 17.05 -20.61 -6.85
N GLU A 48 15.90 -19.97 -7.08
CA GLU A 48 15.46 -19.54 -8.41
C GLU A 48 16.20 -18.29 -8.90
N PHE A 49 16.18 -17.21 -8.10
CA PHE A 49 16.67 -15.89 -8.53
C PHE A 49 18.14 -15.63 -8.20
N LYS A 50 18.74 -16.44 -7.33
CA LYS A 50 20.14 -16.34 -6.89
C LYS A 50 20.53 -14.91 -6.50
N PRO A 51 19.79 -14.26 -5.58
CA PRO A 51 20.08 -12.90 -5.16
C PRO A 51 21.42 -12.84 -4.42
N ALA A 52 22.04 -11.66 -4.39
CA ALA A 52 23.25 -11.44 -3.59
C ALA A 52 22.96 -11.47 -2.08
N ILE A 53 21.74 -11.03 -1.68
CA ILE A 53 21.34 -10.89 -0.29
C ILE A 53 19.90 -11.44 -0.11
N ALA A 54 19.69 -12.19 0.99
CA ALA A 54 18.37 -12.57 1.45
C ALA A 54 18.19 -12.25 2.93
N ILE A 55 17.01 -11.80 3.33
CA ILE A 55 16.72 -11.29 4.66
C ILE A 55 15.48 -11.97 5.21
N LEU A 56 15.55 -12.41 6.46
CA LEU A 56 14.39 -12.79 7.26
C LEU A 56 14.26 -11.84 8.45
N HIS A 57 13.11 -11.18 8.60
CA HIS A 57 12.90 -10.29 9.73
C HIS A 57 12.77 -11.05 11.04
N ASN A 58 12.09 -12.20 11.02
CA ASN A 58 11.93 -13.10 12.17
C ASN A 58 13.22 -13.89 12.41
N LYS A 59 13.72 -13.83 13.66
CA LYS A 59 14.98 -14.49 14.07
C LYS A 59 14.91 -16.01 13.97
N GLU A 60 13.78 -16.60 14.40
CA GLU A 60 13.63 -18.07 14.38
C GLU A 60 13.63 -18.61 12.94
N ALA A 61 12.91 -17.94 12.04
CA ALA A 61 12.90 -18.29 10.63
C ALA A 61 14.30 -18.12 9.99
N TYR A 62 15.04 -17.07 10.37
CA TYR A 62 16.42 -16.87 9.93
C TYR A 62 17.33 -18.02 10.38
N GLU A 63 17.28 -18.43 11.66
CA GLU A 63 18.12 -19.53 12.16
C GLU A 63 17.77 -20.86 11.47
N LYS A 64 16.46 -21.11 11.21
CA LYS A 64 16.01 -22.30 10.45
C LYS A 64 16.60 -22.31 9.03
N LEU A 65 16.50 -21.20 8.31
CA LEU A 65 17.05 -21.10 6.95
C LEU A 65 18.58 -21.22 6.96
N LYS A 66 19.26 -20.53 7.86
CA LYS A 66 20.72 -20.53 7.97
C LYS A 66 21.29 -21.92 8.25
N ALA A 67 20.56 -22.73 9.02
CA ALA A 67 21.00 -24.09 9.38
C ALA A 67 20.99 -25.06 8.18
N ARG A 68 20.14 -24.82 7.17
CA ARG A 68 19.98 -25.74 6.03
C ARG A 68 20.45 -25.19 4.69
N TYR A 69 20.55 -23.86 4.58
CA TYR A 69 20.93 -23.23 3.31
C TYR A 69 22.41 -23.39 3.03
N VAL A 70 22.72 -23.90 1.84
CA VAL A 70 24.07 -24.01 1.31
C VAL A 70 24.11 -23.31 -0.05
N GLY A 71 24.72 -22.14 -0.12
CA GLY A 71 24.80 -21.34 -1.33
C GLY A 71 25.59 -20.05 -1.12
N GLU A 72 25.65 -19.22 -2.17
CA GLU A 72 26.45 -17.98 -2.18
C GLU A 72 25.67 -16.75 -1.66
N THR A 73 24.33 -16.82 -1.57
CA THR A 73 23.49 -15.72 -1.09
C THR A 73 23.81 -15.41 0.38
N LYS A 74 24.13 -14.15 0.68
CA LYS A 74 24.35 -13.71 2.06
C LYS A 74 23.03 -13.59 2.80
N LEU A 75 22.94 -14.24 3.96
CA LEU A 75 21.74 -14.21 4.79
C LEU A 75 21.88 -13.18 5.91
N TYR A 76 20.86 -12.32 6.05
CA TYR A 76 20.73 -11.34 7.13
C TYR A 76 19.41 -11.51 7.87
N TYR A 77 19.27 -10.89 9.06
CA TYR A 77 18.02 -10.91 9.79
C TYR A 77 17.69 -9.56 10.43
N GLY A 78 16.41 -9.38 10.76
CA GLY A 78 15.94 -8.23 11.52
C GLY A 78 15.89 -6.93 10.72
N GLU A 79 15.68 -5.82 11.42
CA GLU A 79 15.56 -4.49 10.82
C GLU A 79 16.89 -4.04 10.18
N GLU A 80 18.03 -4.30 10.85
CA GLU A 80 19.34 -3.96 10.30
C GLU A 80 19.59 -4.67 8.96
N GLY A 81 19.17 -5.94 8.84
CA GLY A 81 19.24 -6.68 7.58
C GLY A 81 18.37 -6.06 6.49
N LEU A 82 17.14 -5.59 6.83
CA LEU A 82 16.27 -4.89 5.89
C LEU A 82 16.90 -3.58 5.40
N ILE A 83 17.53 -2.82 6.29
CA ILE A 83 18.25 -1.58 5.95
C ILE A 83 19.44 -1.88 5.04
N GLU A 84 20.27 -2.87 5.38
CA GLU A 84 21.40 -3.29 4.55
C GLU A 84 20.95 -3.67 3.13
N GLY A 85 19.88 -4.49 3.04
CA GLY A 85 19.31 -4.88 1.75
C GLY A 85 18.72 -3.73 0.94
N ALA A 86 18.10 -2.76 1.62
CA ALA A 86 17.48 -1.59 0.99
C ALA A 86 18.50 -0.53 0.53
N THR A 87 19.73 -0.53 1.10
CA THR A 87 20.74 0.51 0.86
C THR A 87 21.93 0.03 0.06
N THR A 88 22.08 -1.27 -0.17
CA THR A 88 23.23 -1.87 -0.87
C THR A 88 23.48 -1.24 -2.25
N ASP A 89 24.74 -1.07 -2.64
CA ASP A 89 25.12 -0.55 -3.96
C ASP A 89 24.78 -1.50 -5.11
N LYS A 90 24.34 -2.72 -4.80
CA LYS A 90 23.96 -3.73 -5.80
C LYS A 90 22.61 -3.52 -6.46
N ILE A 91 21.80 -2.55 -5.98
CA ILE A 91 20.44 -2.32 -6.45
C ILE A 91 20.24 -0.90 -6.95
N ASP A 92 19.31 -0.75 -7.88
CA ASP A 92 18.86 0.53 -8.44
C ASP A 92 17.50 0.95 -7.86
N THR A 93 16.63 -0.04 -7.56
CA THR A 93 15.25 0.17 -7.16
C THR A 93 14.86 -0.78 -6.03
N VAL A 94 14.10 -0.26 -5.08
CA VAL A 94 13.49 -1.03 -3.98
C VAL A 94 11.98 -1.13 -4.18
N VAL A 95 11.48 -2.35 -4.27
CA VAL A 95 10.03 -2.65 -4.17
C VAL A 95 9.70 -2.76 -2.69
N THR A 96 8.89 -1.82 -2.18
CA THR A 96 8.47 -1.78 -0.77
C THR A 96 7.09 -2.42 -0.64
N SER A 97 7.05 -3.73 -0.37
CA SER A 97 5.81 -4.50 -0.17
C SER A 97 5.68 -5.10 1.24
N LEU A 98 6.26 -4.42 2.22
CA LEU A 98 6.05 -4.69 3.64
C LEU A 98 4.68 -4.15 4.07
N MET A 99 4.05 -4.79 5.05
CA MET A 99 2.75 -4.37 5.54
C MET A 99 2.86 -3.28 6.61
N GLY A 100 1.94 -2.31 6.58
CA GLY A 100 1.76 -1.31 7.61
C GLY A 100 2.99 -0.44 7.84
N PHE A 101 3.17 0.00 9.08
CA PHE A 101 4.24 0.92 9.47
C PHE A 101 5.67 0.39 9.31
N ALA A 102 5.85 -0.95 9.26
CA ALA A 102 7.19 -1.58 9.16
C ALA A 102 7.98 -1.22 7.88
N GLY A 103 7.29 -0.76 6.84
CA GLY A 103 7.91 -0.34 5.59
C GLY A 103 8.58 1.04 5.64
N LEU A 104 8.26 1.89 6.61
CA LEU A 104 8.69 3.29 6.64
C LEU A 104 10.21 3.45 6.76
N ARG A 105 10.82 2.86 7.78
CA ARG A 105 12.27 3.02 8.04
C ARG A 105 13.14 2.49 6.88
N PRO A 106 12.93 1.27 6.36
CA PRO A 106 13.67 0.79 5.20
C PRO A 106 13.49 1.66 3.96
N THR A 107 12.27 2.20 3.72
CA THR A 107 12.00 3.09 2.58
C THR A 107 12.75 4.41 2.71
N MET A 108 12.74 5.04 3.89
CA MET A 108 13.50 6.28 4.15
C MET A 108 15.01 6.07 3.94
N ARG A 109 15.56 4.97 4.45
CA ARG A 109 16.99 4.63 4.29
C ARG A 109 17.34 4.36 2.83
N ALA A 110 16.46 3.70 2.07
CA ALA A 110 16.65 3.49 0.63
C ALA A 110 16.71 4.83 -0.14
N ILE A 111 15.79 5.77 0.15
CA ILE A 111 15.78 7.11 -0.44
C ILE A 111 17.07 7.88 -0.10
N GLU A 112 17.49 7.85 1.18
CA GLU A 112 18.75 8.46 1.63
C GLU A 112 19.98 7.91 0.89
N ALA A 113 19.96 6.59 0.60
CA ALA A 113 21.00 5.90 -0.16
C ALA A 113 20.89 6.08 -1.68
N GLY A 114 19.96 6.91 -2.17
CA GLY A 114 19.82 7.22 -3.60
C GLY A 114 19.15 6.13 -4.42
N LYS A 115 18.28 5.29 -3.81
CA LYS A 115 17.57 4.23 -4.51
C LYS A 115 16.18 4.68 -4.92
N ASN A 116 15.77 4.37 -6.17
CA ASN A 116 14.39 4.56 -6.60
C ASN A 116 13.44 3.64 -5.83
N ILE A 117 12.21 4.08 -5.63
CA ILE A 117 11.21 3.35 -4.88
C ILE A 117 10.06 2.95 -5.81
N ALA A 118 9.73 1.66 -5.85
CA ALA A 118 8.48 1.14 -6.37
C ALA A 118 7.58 0.83 -5.15
N LEU A 119 6.64 1.75 -4.87
CA LEU A 119 5.92 1.82 -3.60
C LEU A 119 4.62 1.02 -3.67
N ALA A 120 4.53 -0.06 -2.91
CA ALA A 120 3.29 -0.80 -2.68
C ALA A 120 2.75 -0.59 -1.24
N ASN A 121 3.61 -0.18 -0.32
CA ASN A 121 3.24 0.09 1.08
C ASN A 121 2.71 1.52 1.20
N LYS A 122 1.40 1.69 0.99
CA LYS A 122 0.74 3.01 1.06
C LYS A 122 0.84 3.67 2.43
N GLU A 123 0.88 2.86 3.50
CA GLU A 123 0.98 3.34 4.87
C GLU A 123 2.24 4.20 5.08
N THR A 124 3.30 3.97 4.34
CA THR A 124 4.51 4.82 4.34
C THR A 124 4.19 6.27 4.00
N LEU A 125 3.38 6.53 2.97
CA LEU A 125 2.96 7.88 2.59
C LEU A 125 1.81 8.43 3.45
N VAL A 126 0.97 7.55 3.98
CA VAL A 126 -0.07 7.96 4.94
C VAL A 126 0.56 8.52 6.20
N VAL A 127 1.52 7.81 6.76
CA VAL A 127 2.11 8.16 8.06
C VAL A 127 3.14 9.28 7.96
N ALA A 128 4.00 9.26 6.95
CA ALA A 128 5.16 10.14 6.84
C ALA A 128 5.31 10.77 5.44
N GLY A 129 4.20 10.96 4.71
CA GLY A 129 4.24 11.37 3.31
C GLY A 129 5.02 12.66 3.06
N ASP A 130 4.82 13.69 3.88
CA ASP A 130 5.55 14.96 3.75
C ASP A 130 7.07 14.77 3.89
N LEU A 131 7.51 13.96 4.86
CA LEU A 131 8.93 13.65 5.08
C LEU A 131 9.51 12.82 3.92
N VAL A 132 8.78 11.77 3.52
CA VAL A 132 9.18 10.86 2.42
C VAL A 132 9.30 11.64 1.11
N MET A 133 8.27 12.41 0.73
CA MET A 133 8.26 13.16 -0.52
C MET A 133 9.27 14.31 -0.52
N LYS A 134 9.48 14.98 0.62
CA LYS A 134 10.55 15.97 0.80
C LYS A 134 11.91 15.33 0.56
N LYS A 135 12.18 14.19 1.23
CA LYS A 135 13.47 13.51 1.10
C LYS A 135 13.70 12.96 -0.32
N ALA A 136 12.67 12.44 -0.98
CA ALA A 136 12.75 11.98 -2.36
C ALA A 136 13.11 13.13 -3.32
N ARG A 137 12.48 14.31 -3.15
CA ARG A 137 12.83 15.51 -3.94
C ARG A 137 14.27 15.97 -3.69
N GLU A 138 14.71 16.05 -2.43
CA GLU A 138 16.09 16.43 -2.07
C GLU A 138 17.13 15.50 -2.71
N LYS A 139 16.82 14.20 -2.80
CA LYS A 139 17.70 13.19 -3.38
C LYS A 139 17.46 12.95 -4.86
N GLN A 140 16.49 13.62 -5.48
CA GLN A 140 16.07 13.43 -6.87
C GLN A 140 15.68 11.97 -7.19
N ILE A 141 15.01 11.32 -6.24
CA ILE A 141 14.57 9.93 -6.34
C ILE A 141 13.15 9.86 -6.86
N GLY A 142 12.90 8.95 -7.81
CA GLY A 142 11.56 8.61 -8.28
C GLY A 142 10.85 7.68 -7.31
N ILE A 143 9.61 8.05 -6.96
CA ILE A 143 8.68 7.16 -6.26
C ILE A 143 7.61 6.75 -7.28
N MET A 144 7.65 5.47 -7.69
CA MET A 144 6.69 4.88 -8.63
C MET A 144 5.61 4.15 -7.86
N PRO A 145 4.33 4.50 -7.99
CA PRO A 145 3.25 3.81 -7.32
C PRO A 145 3.00 2.42 -7.90
N ILE A 146 2.88 1.43 -7.04
CA ILE A 146 2.43 0.07 -7.37
C ILE A 146 0.93 -0.08 -7.12
N ASP A 147 0.36 0.68 -6.18
CA ASP A 147 -1.09 0.63 -5.95
C ASP A 147 -1.84 0.95 -7.25
N SER A 148 -2.87 0.14 -7.57
CA SER A 148 -3.50 0.16 -8.90
C SER A 148 -4.10 1.52 -9.24
N GLU A 149 -4.75 2.17 -8.28
CA GLU A 149 -5.37 3.47 -8.45
C GLU A 149 -4.33 4.57 -8.68
N HIS A 150 -3.24 4.53 -7.95
CA HIS A 150 -2.16 5.52 -8.10
C HIS A 150 -1.34 5.28 -9.35
N GLY A 151 -1.07 4.02 -9.71
CA GLY A 151 -0.49 3.67 -11.00
C GLY A 151 -1.35 4.15 -12.18
N ALA A 152 -2.69 4.10 -12.04
CA ALA A 152 -3.63 4.63 -13.02
C ALA A 152 -3.57 6.15 -13.11
N LEU A 153 -3.60 6.86 -11.98
CA LEU A 153 -3.45 8.32 -11.93
C LEU A 153 -2.13 8.76 -12.57
N PHE A 154 -1.03 8.08 -12.23
CA PHE A 154 0.28 8.35 -12.83
C PHE A 154 0.25 8.27 -14.35
N GLN A 155 -0.42 7.23 -14.90
CA GLN A 155 -0.55 7.06 -16.34
C GLN A 155 -1.45 8.14 -16.98
N CYS A 156 -2.53 8.54 -16.32
CA CYS A 156 -3.43 9.57 -16.79
C CYS A 156 -2.80 10.99 -16.74
N LEU A 157 -1.83 11.21 -15.84
CA LEU A 157 -1.12 12.48 -15.68
C LEU A 157 0.13 12.57 -16.55
N HIS A 158 0.54 11.47 -17.20
CA HIS A 158 1.77 11.43 -17.95
C HIS A 158 1.74 12.36 -19.18
N GLY A 159 2.65 13.34 -19.20
CA GLY A 159 2.75 14.31 -20.28
C GLY A 159 1.79 15.50 -20.15
N GLU A 160 0.97 15.55 -19.11
CA GLU A 160 -0.01 16.59 -18.86
C GLU A 160 0.51 17.68 -17.90
N ASP A 161 -0.04 18.89 -18.02
CA ASP A 161 0.24 19.98 -17.09
C ASP A 161 -0.58 19.82 -15.80
N MET A 162 0.08 19.61 -14.68
CA MET A 162 -0.56 19.48 -13.36
C MET A 162 -1.42 20.68 -12.98
N ASN A 163 -1.13 21.90 -13.49
CA ASN A 163 -1.95 23.08 -13.27
C ASN A 163 -3.32 23.02 -14.00
N LYS A 164 -3.48 22.08 -14.93
CA LYS A 164 -4.72 21.85 -15.67
C LYS A 164 -5.56 20.72 -15.06
N VAL A 165 -5.09 20.09 -14.00
CA VAL A 165 -5.88 19.08 -13.27
C VAL A 165 -6.96 19.80 -12.45
N ASP A 166 -8.23 19.45 -12.74
CA ASP A 166 -9.37 19.89 -11.94
C ASP A 166 -9.58 18.93 -10.76
N LYS A 167 -9.65 17.62 -11.04
CA LYS A 167 -9.85 16.59 -9.99
C LYS A 167 -9.11 15.29 -10.29
N LEU A 168 -8.68 14.63 -9.23
CA LEU A 168 -8.33 13.21 -9.24
C LEU A 168 -9.57 12.39 -8.85
N LEU A 169 -9.98 11.44 -9.69
CA LEU A 169 -11.12 10.57 -9.48
C LEU A 169 -10.61 9.17 -9.10
N VAL A 170 -10.52 8.90 -7.80
CA VAL A 170 -10.01 7.63 -7.26
C VAL A 170 -11.14 6.62 -7.20
N THR A 171 -11.05 5.53 -7.96
CA THR A 171 -12.11 4.53 -7.97
C THR A 171 -12.02 3.58 -6.78
N ALA A 172 -13.16 3.05 -6.36
CA ALA A 172 -13.30 2.06 -5.28
C ALA A 172 -14.24 0.94 -5.73
N SER A 173 -13.95 -0.32 -5.36
CA SER A 173 -14.89 -1.43 -5.61
C SER A 173 -16.19 -1.30 -4.81
N GLY A 174 -16.15 -0.55 -3.70
CA GLY A 174 -17.23 -0.44 -2.72
C GLY A 174 -17.22 -1.55 -1.66
N GLY A 175 -16.32 -2.53 -1.79
CA GLY A 175 -16.16 -3.61 -0.82
C GLY A 175 -17.32 -4.63 -0.81
N PRO A 176 -17.28 -5.61 0.10
CA PRO A 176 -18.28 -6.70 0.16
C PRO A 176 -19.65 -6.25 0.68
N PHE A 177 -19.72 -5.08 1.30
CA PHE A 177 -20.97 -4.56 1.91
C PHE A 177 -21.61 -3.40 1.15
N ARG A 178 -21.18 -3.16 -0.09
CA ARG A 178 -21.78 -2.12 -0.94
C ARG A 178 -23.31 -2.22 -0.97
N GLY A 179 -24.01 -1.11 -0.70
CA GLY A 179 -25.48 -1.03 -0.64
C GLY A 179 -26.10 -1.45 0.69
N LYS A 180 -25.31 -1.94 1.66
CA LYS A 180 -25.77 -2.20 3.04
C LYS A 180 -25.86 -0.92 3.83
N LYS A 181 -26.65 -0.98 4.93
CA LYS A 181 -26.80 0.11 5.90
C LYS A 181 -26.22 -0.28 7.25
N ILE A 182 -26.04 0.69 8.15
CA ILE A 182 -25.45 0.50 9.49
C ILE A 182 -26.11 -0.69 10.23
N GLU A 183 -27.43 -0.81 10.13
CA GLU A 183 -28.19 -1.88 10.79
C GLU A 183 -27.77 -3.27 10.32
N ASP A 184 -27.42 -3.41 9.04
CA ASP A 184 -26.96 -4.67 8.43
C ASP A 184 -25.54 -5.03 8.87
N LEU A 185 -24.75 -4.05 9.32
CA LEU A 185 -23.34 -4.21 9.66
C LEU A 185 -23.08 -4.58 11.13
N LYS A 186 -24.10 -4.46 12.01
CA LYS A 186 -23.95 -4.68 13.47
C LYS A 186 -23.40 -6.07 13.84
N ASN A 187 -23.73 -7.09 13.05
CA ASN A 187 -23.41 -8.48 13.36
C ASN A 187 -22.66 -9.17 12.20
N VAL A 188 -21.94 -8.42 11.37
CA VAL A 188 -21.16 -9.03 10.29
C VAL A 188 -19.96 -9.79 10.85
N SER A 189 -19.75 -10.98 10.31
CA SER A 189 -18.61 -11.82 10.69
C SER A 189 -17.36 -11.48 9.91
N VAL A 190 -16.20 -11.83 10.45
CA VAL A 190 -14.90 -11.75 9.77
C VAL A 190 -14.97 -12.45 8.40
N LYS A 191 -15.60 -13.63 8.33
CA LYS A 191 -15.76 -14.38 7.08
C LYS A 191 -16.52 -13.59 6.00
N GLN A 192 -17.58 -12.87 6.37
CA GLN A 192 -18.34 -12.02 5.43
C GLN A 192 -17.50 -10.86 4.95
N CYS A 193 -16.75 -10.20 5.85
CA CYS A 193 -15.85 -9.11 5.48
C CYS A 193 -14.74 -9.55 4.53
N LEU A 194 -14.20 -10.78 4.71
CA LEU A 194 -13.13 -11.31 3.87
C LEU A 194 -13.59 -11.81 2.50
N SER A 195 -14.90 -11.79 2.21
CA SER A 195 -15.47 -12.22 0.93
C SER A 195 -15.53 -11.07 -0.07
N HIS A 196 -14.36 -10.55 -0.49
CA HIS A 196 -14.29 -9.45 -1.46
C HIS A 196 -14.76 -9.90 -2.86
N PRO A 197 -15.62 -9.12 -3.56
CA PRO A 197 -16.27 -9.58 -4.79
C PRO A 197 -15.33 -9.68 -6.01
N THR A 198 -14.27 -8.86 -6.08
CA THR A 198 -13.42 -8.73 -7.28
C THR A 198 -11.94 -9.05 -7.04
N TRP A 199 -11.38 -8.60 -5.91
CA TRP A 199 -9.95 -8.73 -5.62
C TRP A 199 -9.66 -9.87 -4.63
N LYS A 200 -8.55 -10.59 -4.87
CA LYS A 200 -7.96 -11.51 -3.89
C LYS A 200 -6.80 -10.82 -3.18
N MET A 201 -7.03 -10.38 -1.96
CA MET A 201 -6.08 -9.55 -1.20
C MET A 201 -5.73 -10.19 0.16
N GLY A 202 -4.74 -9.60 0.83
CA GLY A 202 -4.43 -9.93 2.22
C GLY A 202 -5.59 -9.63 3.18
N ARG A 203 -5.59 -10.25 4.35
CA ARG A 203 -6.71 -10.13 5.31
C ARG A 203 -6.93 -8.69 5.77
N LYS A 204 -5.87 -7.96 6.15
CA LYS A 204 -5.96 -6.56 6.65
C LYS A 204 -6.58 -5.63 5.60
N ILE A 205 -6.02 -5.60 4.40
CA ILE A 205 -6.50 -4.71 3.32
C ILE A 205 -7.93 -5.07 2.87
N THR A 206 -8.36 -6.33 3.03
CA THR A 206 -9.75 -6.72 2.72
C THR A 206 -10.72 -6.13 3.74
N ILE A 207 -10.37 -6.07 5.04
CA ILE A 207 -11.17 -5.36 6.05
C ILE A 207 -11.16 -3.84 5.78
N ASP A 208 -10.02 -3.27 5.43
CA ASP A 208 -9.92 -1.86 5.05
C ASP A 208 -10.79 -1.54 3.82
N SER A 209 -10.89 -2.45 2.85
CA SER A 209 -11.81 -2.32 1.71
C SER A 209 -13.27 -2.37 2.16
N ALA A 210 -13.62 -3.29 3.06
CA ALA A 210 -14.99 -3.43 3.59
C ALA A 210 -15.45 -2.18 4.35
N SER A 211 -14.53 -1.49 5.04
CA SER A 211 -14.79 -0.28 5.83
C SER A 211 -14.62 1.03 5.04
N LEU A 212 -14.21 0.99 3.77
CA LEU A 212 -13.73 2.11 2.97
C LEU A 212 -12.49 2.83 3.56
N MET A 213 -11.86 2.28 4.59
CA MET A 213 -10.59 2.82 5.10
C MET A 213 -9.48 2.68 4.06
N ASN A 214 -9.41 1.56 3.31
CA ASN A 214 -8.42 1.42 2.24
C ASN A 214 -8.47 2.61 1.27
N LYS A 215 -9.67 2.99 0.86
CA LYS A 215 -9.85 4.14 -0.03
C LYS A 215 -9.50 5.46 0.65
N GLY A 216 -9.72 5.56 1.94
CA GLY A 216 -9.26 6.69 2.75
C GLY A 216 -7.72 6.80 2.79
N LEU A 217 -7.00 5.70 3.01
CA LEU A 217 -5.54 5.66 2.94
C LEU A 217 -5.03 6.07 1.55
N GLU A 218 -5.70 5.61 0.50
CA GLU A 218 -5.37 5.95 -0.89
C GLU A 218 -5.61 7.42 -1.23
N VAL A 219 -6.60 8.08 -0.64
CA VAL A 219 -6.81 9.54 -0.77
C VAL A 219 -5.61 10.30 -0.19
N ILE A 220 -5.11 9.88 0.98
CA ILE A 220 -3.92 10.51 1.59
C ILE A 220 -2.68 10.22 0.72
N GLU A 221 -2.51 8.99 0.24
CA GLU A 221 -1.42 8.64 -0.66
C GLU A 221 -1.44 9.47 -1.96
N ALA A 222 -2.63 9.66 -2.57
CA ALA A 222 -2.78 10.49 -3.77
C ALA A 222 -2.38 11.95 -3.51
N LYS A 223 -2.78 12.52 -2.37
CA LYS A 223 -2.34 13.86 -1.93
C LYS A 223 -0.82 13.95 -1.89
N GLN A 224 -0.17 12.97 -1.30
CA GLN A 224 1.28 12.96 -1.14
C GLN A 224 2.02 12.78 -2.48
N LEU A 225 1.60 11.83 -3.30
CA LEU A 225 2.25 11.53 -4.59
C LEU A 225 2.10 12.66 -5.60
N TYR A 226 0.90 13.25 -5.72
CA TYR A 226 0.56 14.19 -6.78
C TYR A 226 0.46 15.65 -6.32
N ASN A 227 0.61 15.90 -5.01
CA ASN A 227 0.50 17.22 -4.40
C ASN A 227 -0.78 17.98 -4.80
N VAL A 228 -1.91 17.27 -4.83
CA VAL A 228 -3.25 17.80 -5.14
C VAL A 228 -4.04 17.96 -3.85
N ASP A 229 -4.75 19.06 -3.66
CA ASP A 229 -5.53 19.31 -2.43
C ASP A 229 -6.65 18.31 -2.25
N TYR A 230 -6.99 17.96 -1.00
CA TYR A 230 -8.03 16.98 -0.66
C TYR A 230 -9.38 17.29 -1.31
N ASP A 231 -9.74 18.56 -1.48
CA ASP A 231 -11.00 18.98 -2.10
C ASP A 231 -11.06 18.70 -3.61
N LYS A 232 -9.91 18.43 -4.22
CA LYS A 232 -9.76 18.00 -5.62
C LYS A 232 -9.58 16.49 -5.77
N ILE A 233 -9.52 15.72 -4.69
CA ILE A 233 -9.47 14.26 -4.72
C ILE A 233 -10.87 13.75 -4.42
N GLN A 234 -11.52 13.13 -5.40
CA GLN A 234 -12.88 12.62 -5.28
C GLN A 234 -12.89 11.10 -5.42
N VAL A 235 -13.56 10.43 -4.48
CA VAL A 235 -13.77 8.98 -4.56
C VAL A 235 -15.04 8.67 -5.35
N VAL A 236 -14.93 7.68 -6.24
CA VAL A 236 -16.04 7.18 -7.08
C VAL A 236 -16.11 5.67 -6.92
N VAL A 237 -17.26 5.13 -6.49
CA VAL A 237 -17.46 3.69 -6.41
C VAL A 237 -17.71 3.14 -7.81
N HIS A 238 -16.84 2.21 -8.24
CA HIS A 238 -16.89 1.51 -9.53
C HIS A 238 -16.76 0.01 -9.28
N PRO A 239 -17.90 -0.71 -9.10
CA PRO A 239 -17.89 -2.09 -8.62
C PRO A 239 -17.17 -3.09 -9.52
N GLN A 240 -17.11 -2.82 -10.82
CA GLN A 240 -16.45 -3.69 -11.79
C GLN A 240 -14.93 -3.66 -11.67
N SER A 241 -14.35 -2.61 -11.06
CA SER A 241 -12.91 -2.40 -10.88
C SER A 241 -12.09 -2.51 -12.19
N ILE A 242 -12.70 -2.16 -13.32
CA ILE A 242 -12.05 -2.15 -14.65
C ILE A 242 -11.36 -0.80 -14.88
N ILE A 243 -12.01 0.30 -14.50
CA ILE A 243 -11.38 1.62 -14.43
C ILE A 243 -10.68 1.71 -13.08
N HIS A 244 -9.35 1.80 -13.11
CA HIS A 244 -8.58 1.84 -11.88
C HIS A 244 -8.49 3.23 -11.26
N SER A 245 -8.50 4.31 -12.05
CA SER A 245 -8.73 5.71 -11.64
C SER A 245 -8.79 6.61 -12.88
N MET A 246 -9.15 7.88 -12.67
CA MET A 246 -9.32 8.86 -13.72
C MET A 246 -8.80 10.23 -13.27
N VAL A 247 -8.48 11.08 -14.24
CA VAL A 247 -8.14 12.48 -14.03
C VAL A 247 -9.09 13.34 -14.84
N GLN A 248 -9.76 14.28 -14.18
CA GLN A 248 -10.57 15.32 -14.82
C GLN A 248 -9.74 16.60 -14.98
N TYR A 249 -9.78 17.18 -16.17
CA TYR A 249 -9.07 18.40 -16.51
C TYR A 249 -10.01 19.62 -16.54
N VAL A 250 -9.44 20.83 -16.51
CA VAL A 250 -10.20 22.09 -16.47
C VAL A 250 -11.08 22.35 -17.70
N ASP A 251 -10.81 21.67 -18.81
CA ASP A 251 -11.63 21.72 -20.03
C ASP A 251 -12.84 20.78 -19.99
N GLY A 252 -12.99 20.01 -18.88
CA GLY A 252 -14.03 19.02 -18.70
C GLY A 252 -13.69 17.62 -19.23
N SER A 253 -12.53 17.45 -19.89
CA SER A 253 -12.07 16.13 -20.34
C SER A 253 -11.75 15.22 -19.16
N VAL A 254 -12.01 13.92 -19.30
CA VAL A 254 -11.62 12.91 -18.32
C VAL A 254 -10.75 11.84 -19.00
N ILE A 255 -9.54 11.64 -18.50
CA ILE A 255 -8.67 10.54 -18.93
C ILE A 255 -8.74 9.42 -17.89
N ALA A 256 -8.96 8.19 -18.35
CA ALA A 256 -9.10 7.02 -17.49
C ALA A 256 -8.11 5.93 -17.89
N GLN A 257 -7.52 5.24 -16.91
CA GLN A 257 -6.77 4.02 -17.16
C GLN A 257 -7.65 2.81 -16.85
N LEU A 258 -7.73 1.89 -17.80
CA LEU A 258 -8.46 0.63 -17.69
C LEU A 258 -7.49 -0.55 -17.71
N GLY A 259 -7.82 -1.60 -16.96
CA GLY A 259 -7.04 -2.84 -16.93
C GLY A 259 -7.79 -3.96 -16.23
N SER A 260 -7.28 -5.19 -16.37
CA SER A 260 -7.76 -6.31 -15.55
C SER A 260 -7.39 -6.12 -14.08
N THR A 261 -8.12 -6.81 -13.18
CA THR A 261 -7.86 -6.79 -11.74
C THR A 261 -6.65 -7.67 -11.37
N ASP A 262 -5.48 -7.29 -11.88
CA ASP A 262 -4.21 -8.01 -11.73
C ASP A 262 -3.09 -7.05 -11.37
N MET A 263 -2.50 -7.22 -10.18
CA MET A 263 -1.44 -6.35 -9.69
C MET A 263 -0.14 -6.42 -10.52
N ARG A 264 0.04 -7.46 -11.35
CA ARG A 264 1.20 -7.52 -12.24
C ARG A 264 1.25 -6.38 -13.25
N LEU A 265 0.08 -5.82 -13.64
CA LEU A 265 0.01 -4.63 -14.50
C LEU A 265 0.68 -3.39 -13.86
N PRO A 266 0.24 -2.88 -12.71
CA PRO A 266 0.88 -1.72 -12.09
C PRO A 266 2.29 -2.02 -11.59
N ILE A 267 2.58 -3.22 -11.09
CA ILE A 267 3.93 -3.64 -10.71
C ILE A 267 4.88 -3.54 -11.90
N GLN A 268 4.52 -4.16 -13.02
CA GLN A 268 5.35 -4.11 -14.22
C GLN A 268 5.59 -2.67 -14.67
N TYR A 269 4.52 -1.88 -14.78
CA TYR A 269 4.67 -0.49 -15.21
C TYR A 269 5.59 0.32 -14.29
N ALA A 270 5.46 0.17 -12.97
CA ALA A 270 6.36 0.81 -12.02
C ALA A 270 7.84 0.40 -12.19
N LEU A 271 8.09 -0.86 -12.56
CA LEU A 271 9.45 -1.39 -12.72
C LEU A 271 10.05 -1.12 -14.09
N THR A 272 9.24 -1.02 -15.16
CA THR A 272 9.73 -0.86 -16.52
C THR A 272 9.61 0.56 -17.06
N TYR A 273 8.87 1.44 -16.37
CA TYR A 273 8.71 2.83 -16.81
C TYR A 273 10.05 3.48 -17.25
N PRO A 274 10.05 4.20 -18.38
CA PRO A 274 8.91 4.60 -19.23
C PRO A 274 8.47 3.55 -20.27
N GLU A 275 9.11 2.41 -20.33
CA GLU A 275 8.82 1.38 -21.32
C GLU A 275 7.52 0.61 -21.01
N ARG A 276 6.77 0.26 -22.09
CA ARG A 276 5.61 -0.64 -22.01
C ARG A 276 5.98 -1.99 -22.57
N MET A 277 6.02 -2.98 -21.69
CA MET A 277 6.37 -4.36 -22.04
C MET A 277 5.13 -5.27 -22.03
N VAL A 278 5.21 -6.44 -22.63
CA VAL A 278 4.13 -7.44 -22.58
C VAL A 278 3.94 -7.89 -21.14
N CYS A 279 2.72 -7.77 -20.63
CA CYS A 279 2.39 -8.17 -19.27
C CYS A 279 1.82 -9.59 -19.24
N PRO A 280 2.15 -10.43 -18.24
CA PRO A 280 1.54 -11.75 -18.07
C PRO A 280 0.07 -11.71 -17.60
N ALA A 281 -0.46 -10.53 -17.29
CA ALA A 281 -1.87 -10.33 -16.94
C ALA A 281 -2.78 -10.47 -18.17
N GLU A 282 -4.03 -10.90 -17.94
CA GLU A 282 -5.01 -10.99 -19.02
C GLU A 282 -5.38 -9.60 -19.58
N ASN A 283 -5.51 -9.51 -20.89
CA ASN A 283 -6.02 -8.31 -21.55
C ASN A 283 -7.53 -8.17 -21.33
N LEU A 284 -8.02 -6.93 -21.32
CA LEU A 284 -9.47 -6.67 -21.34
C LEU A 284 -10.05 -7.09 -22.70
N ASP A 285 -11.15 -7.84 -22.64
CA ASP A 285 -11.98 -8.14 -23.82
C ASP A 285 -13.20 -7.23 -23.83
N PHE A 286 -13.16 -6.17 -24.65
CA PHE A 286 -14.23 -5.18 -24.76
C PHE A 286 -15.53 -5.76 -25.33
N TRP A 287 -15.49 -6.89 -26.02
CA TRP A 287 -16.68 -7.58 -26.56
C TRP A 287 -17.46 -8.34 -25.49
N GLN A 288 -16.80 -8.73 -24.42
CA GLN A 288 -17.40 -9.42 -23.27
C GLN A 288 -17.68 -8.48 -22.09
N MET A 289 -17.23 -7.23 -22.21
CA MET A 289 -17.38 -6.25 -21.14
C MET A 289 -18.86 -5.85 -21.01
N LYS A 290 -19.34 -5.85 -19.76
CA LYS A 290 -20.65 -5.35 -19.38
C LYS A 290 -20.60 -3.83 -19.13
N ASP A 291 -21.74 -3.25 -18.71
CA ASP A 291 -21.84 -1.85 -18.34
C ASP A 291 -20.85 -1.48 -17.24
N LEU A 292 -20.22 -0.33 -17.39
CA LEU A 292 -19.41 0.30 -16.36
C LEU A 292 -20.30 1.25 -15.56
N THR A 293 -20.41 1.02 -14.27
CA THR A 293 -21.31 1.78 -13.39
C THR A 293 -20.55 2.55 -12.33
N PHE A 294 -21.12 3.69 -11.92
CA PHE A 294 -20.50 4.59 -10.95
C PHE A 294 -21.52 4.99 -9.90
N GLU A 295 -21.09 5.04 -8.63
CA GLU A 295 -21.90 5.41 -7.49
C GLU A 295 -21.13 6.39 -6.59
N LYS A 296 -21.88 7.19 -5.83
CA LYS A 296 -21.28 7.99 -4.76
C LYS A 296 -20.95 7.10 -3.56
N PRO A 297 -19.78 7.25 -2.91
CA PRO A 297 -19.49 6.51 -1.67
C PRO A 297 -20.48 6.89 -0.56
N ASP A 298 -20.98 5.89 0.18
CA ASP A 298 -21.82 6.08 1.37
C ASP A 298 -20.91 6.26 2.60
N THR A 299 -20.50 7.50 2.85
CA THR A 299 -19.62 7.85 3.96
C THR A 299 -20.29 7.86 5.32
N ASP A 300 -21.62 7.88 5.36
CA ASP A 300 -22.39 7.81 6.61
C ASP A 300 -22.40 6.38 7.15
N THR A 301 -22.54 5.39 6.26
CA THR A 301 -22.47 3.97 6.62
C THR A 301 -21.04 3.48 6.79
N PHE A 302 -20.13 3.88 5.89
CA PHE A 302 -18.74 3.46 5.85
C PHE A 302 -17.81 4.62 6.22
N ARG A 303 -17.69 4.88 7.52
CA ARG A 303 -17.02 6.08 8.08
C ARG A 303 -15.51 6.14 7.80
N GLY A 304 -14.87 5.02 7.44
CA GLY A 304 -13.42 4.97 7.22
C GLY A 304 -12.89 6.01 6.23
N LEU A 305 -13.64 6.25 5.14
CA LEU A 305 -13.28 7.27 4.15
C LEU A 305 -13.37 8.70 4.74
N ALA A 306 -14.43 8.99 5.50
CA ALA A 306 -14.61 10.30 6.13
C ALA A 306 -13.51 10.60 7.16
N LEU A 307 -13.19 9.62 8.02
CA LEU A 307 -12.11 9.71 9.01
C LEU A 307 -10.74 9.97 8.35
N ALA A 308 -10.48 9.33 7.20
CA ALA A 308 -9.22 9.55 6.49
C ALA A 308 -9.13 10.96 5.86
N TYR A 309 -10.22 11.48 5.28
CA TYR A 309 -10.26 12.88 4.83
C TYR A 309 -10.03 13.85 5.98
N GLU A 310 -10.64 13.59 7.14
CA GLU A 310 -10.47 14.41 8.35
C GLU A 310 -9.00 14.37 8.81
N ALA A 311 -8.42 13.18 9.00
CA ALA A 311 -7.03 13.01 9.40
C ALA A 311 -6.07 13.70 8.43
N GLY A 312 -6.30 13.53 7.11
CA GLY A 312 -5.49 14.15 6.09
C GLY A 312 -5.57 15.68 6.08
N LYS A 313 -6.77 16.25 6.27
CA LYS A 313 -6.98 17.72 6.34
C LYS A 313 -6.36 18.33 7.60
N ILE A 314 -6.41 17.63 8.74
CA ILE A 314 -5.70 18.03 9.95
C ILE A 314 -4.18 18.02 9.71
N GLY A 315 -3.67 16.98 9.04
CA GLY A 315 -2.26 16.85 8.70
C GLY A 315 -1.35 16.53 9.88
N GLY A 316 -0.06 16.84 9.73
CA GLY A 316 0.95 16.58 10.77
C GLY A 316 0.98 15.10 11.19
N SER A 317 0.88 14.86 12.50
CA SER A 317 0.88 13.51 13.07
C SER A 317 -0.47 12.79 13.01
N MET A 318 -1.57 13.45 12.62
CA MET A 318 -2.91 12.86 12.68
C MET A 318 -3.10 11.64 11.76
N PRO A 319 -2.60 11.60 10.50
CA PRO A 319 -2.68 10.39 9.68
C PRO A 319 -1.93 9.19 10.28
N CYS A 320 -0.82 9.43 11.01
CA CYS A 320 -0.10 8.38 11.75
C CYS A 320 -1.00 7.78 12.85
N VAL A 321 -1.67 8.61 13.62
CA VAL A 321 -2.61 8.19 14.69
C VAL A 321 -3.75 7.35 14.10
N MET A 322 -4.39 7.85 13.05
CA MET A 322 -5.46 7.15 12.37
C MET A 322 -5.00 5.76 11.87
N ASN A 323 -3.83 5.70 11.22
CA ASN A 323 -3.30 4.43 10.71
C ASN A 323 -2.97 3.45 11.83
N ALA A 324 -2.29 3.91 12.91
CA ALA A 324 -1.94 3.07 14.05
C ALA A 324 -3.19 2.49 14.74
N ALA A 325 -4.21 3.33 14.96
CA ALA A 325 -5.48 2.89 15.53
C ALA A 325 -6.21 1.90 14.62
N ASN A 326 -6.27 2.17 13.30
CA ASN A 326 -6.87 1.29 12.34
C ASN A 326 -6.20 -0.10 12.31
N GLU A 327 -4.88 -0.16 12.28
CA GLU A 327 -4.17 -1.46 12.24
C GLU A 327 -4.50 -2.32 13.48
N ILE A 328 -4.54 -1.74 14.68
CA ILE A 328 -4.87 -2.47 15.91
C ILE A 328 -6.36 -2.84 15.95
N ALA A 329 -7.26 -1.94 15.55
CA ALA A 329 -8.69 -2.24 15.51
C ALA A 329 -9.02 -3.35 14.50
N VAL A 330 -8.40 -3.32 13.31
CA VAL A 330 -8.56 -4.38 12.30
C VAL A 330 -7.98 -5.71 12.81
N GLU A 331 -6.82 -5.71 13.48
CA GLU A 331 -6.26 -6.92 14.11
C GLU A 331 -7.23 -7.50 15.16
N ALA A 332 -7.79 -6.67 16.02
CA ALA A 332 -8.75 -7.09 17.04
C ALA A 332 -10.05 -7.64 16.42
N PHE A 333 -10.57 -6.99 15.36
CA PHE A 333 -11.73 -7.51 14.63
C PHE A 333 -11.42 -8.87 13.97
N LEU A 334 -10.28 -9.03 13.32
CA LEU A 334 -9.85 -10.29 12.72
C LEU A 334 -9.70 -11.43 13.73
N ASN A 335 -9.44 -11.09 15.00
CA ASN A 335 -9.39 -12.00 16.13
C ASN A 335 -10.74 -12.11 16.88
N GLU A 336 -11.81 -11.54 16.32
CA GLU A 336 -13.19 -11.59 16.87
C GLU A 336 -13.31 -10.98 18.29
N GLN A 337 -12.47 -9.98 18.61
CA GLN A 337 -12.44 -9.32 19.93
C GLN A 337 -13.31 -8.08 20.00
N ILE A 338 -13.63 -7.50 18.83
CA ILE A 338 -14.50 -6.33 18.66
C ILE A 338 -15.45 -6.56 17.48
N SER A 339 -16.53 -5.78 17.40
CA SER A 339 -17.41 -5.76 16.22
C SER A 339 -16.82 -4.96 15.05
N PHE A 340 -17.40 -5.12 13.87
CA PHE A 340 -16.97 -4.36 12.67
C PHE A 340 -17.14 -2.83 12.85
N LEU A 341 -18.21 -2.40 13.50
CA LEU A 341 -18.48 -0.98 13.70
C LEU A 341 -17.56 -0.35 14.75
N ASP A 342 -17.09 -1.13 15.74
CA ASP A 342 -16.15 -0.65 16.74
C ASP A 342 -14.81 -0.19 16.13
N ILE A 343 -14.47 -0.69 14.91
CA ILE A 343 -13.28 -0.24 14.19
C ILE A 343 -13.32 1.29 14.02
N TYR A 344 -14.44 1.85 13.59
CA TYR A 344 -14.58 3.29 13.38
C TYR A 344 -14.50 4.07 14.69
N ASP A 345 -15.19 3.58 15.73
CA ASP A 345 -15.26 4.25 17.01
C ASP A 345 -13.88 4.32 17.70
N ILE A 346 -13.10 3.25 17.59
CA ILE A 346 -11.72 3.19 18.11
C ILE A 346 -10.82 4.20 17.37
N ILE A 347 -10.92 4.28 16.04
CA ILE A 347 -10.12 5.22 15.25
C ILE A 347 -10.47 6.65 15.60
N GLU A 348 -11.78 6.97 15.61
CA GLU A 348 -12.26 8.31 15.90
C GLU A 348 -11.85 8.78 17.31
N GLU A 349 -11.97 7.93 18.31
CA GLU A 349 -11.55 8.25 19.67
C GLU A 349 -10.02 8.45 19.79
N ALA A 350 -9.23 7.63 19.10
CA ALA A 350 -7.78 7.83 19.05
C ALA A 350 -7.42 9.18 18.42
N MET A 351 -8.10 9.57 17.34
CA MET A 351 -7.91 10.88 16.68
C MET A 351 -8.33 12.04 17.60
N GLN A 352 -9.48 11.92 18.29
CA GLN A 352 -10.00 12.98 19.19
C GLN A 352 -9.14 13.17 20.43
N SER A 353 -8.52 12.11 20.95
CA SER A 353 -7.68 12.16 22.15
C SER A 353 -6.26 12.63 21.88
N HIS A 354 -5.83 12.68 20.61
CA HIS A 354 -4.47 13.05 20.26
C HIS A 354 -4.30 14.56 20.07
N ILE A 355 -3.21 15.10 20.62
CA ILE A 355 -2.77 16.46 20.34
C ILE A 355 -1.85 16.43 19.14
N THR A 356 -2.31 16.98 18.01
CA THR A 356 -1.59 16.95 16.74
C THR A 356 -0.26 17.70 16.83
N LEU A 357 0.84 17.02 16.48
CA LEU A 357 2.12 17.63 16.18
C LEU A 357 2.12 18.06 14.72
N VAL A 358 2.26 19.37 14.46
CA VAL A 358 2.07 19.94 13.11
C VAL A 358 3.19 19.55 12.15
N GLU A 359 4.43 19.58 12.62
CA GLU A 359 5.64 19.23 11.86
C GLU A 359 6.43 18.15 12.57
N PRO A 360 5.96 16.87 12.54
CA PRO A 360 6.66 15.78 13.21
C PRO A 360 7.95 15.42 12.48
N GLU A 361 9.00 15.15 13.25
CA GLU A 361 10.18 14.46 12.76
C GLU A 361 9.89 12.94 12.63
N LEU A 362 10.79 12.22 11.96
CA LEU A 362 10.60 10.78 11.73
C LEU A 362 10.48 9.99 13.05
N GLU A 363 11.32 10.31 14.03
CA GLU A 363 11.31 9.62 15.33
C GLU A 363 10.07 9.95 16.16
N ASP A 364 9.50 11.17 16.02
CA ASP A 364 8.22 11.52 16.64
C ASP A 364 7.09 10.60 16.14
N LEU A 365 7.07 10.32 14.83
CA LEU A 365 6.07 9.42 14.24
C LEU A 365 6.22 7.98 14.74
N PHE A 366 7.45 7.50 14.94
CA PHE A 366 7.69 6.19 15.57
C PHE A 366 7.18 6.13 17.01
N GLU A 367 7.42 7.18 17.78
CA GLU A 367 6.94 7.26 19.17
C GLU A 367 5.40 7.36 19.22
N ILE A 368 4.79 8.20 18.38
CA ILE A 368 3.34 8.37 18.30
C ILE A 368 2.68 7.04 17.89
N ASP A 369 3.14 6.37 16.82
CA ASP A 369 2.62 5.07 16.41
C ASP A 369 2.66 4.04 17.55
N SER A 370 3.81 3.94 18.25
CA SER A 370 3.98 3.02 19.38
C SER A 370 3.02 3.32 20.53
N ASN A 371 2.88 4.59 20.88
CA ASN A 371 2.02 5.05 21.97
C ASN A 371 0.53 4.80 21.65
N ILE A 372 0.07 5.13 20.45
CA ILE A 372 -1.32 4.90 20.02
C ILE A 372 -1.63 3.40 19.98
N ARG A 373 -0.74 2.58 19.42
CA ARG A 373 -0.91 1.11 19.43
C ARG A 373 -1.08 0.56 20.84
N LYS A 374 -0.27 1.05 21.78
CA LYS A 374 -0.37 0.67 23.19
C LYS A 374 -1.70 1.10 23.81
N GLN A 375 -2.10 2.35 23.62
CA GLN A 375 -3.35 2.90 24.16
C GLN A 375 -4.58 2.14 23.63
N VAL A 376 -4.64 1.89 22.32
CA VAL A 376 -5.74 1.14 21.69
C VAL A 376 -5.80 -0.30 22.19
N LYS A 377 -4.64 -0.98 22.29
CA LYS A 377 -4.59 -2.34 22.86
C LYS A 377 -5.07 -2.37 24.31
N GLU A 378 -4.60 -1.44 25.14
CA GLU A 378 -5.03 -1.35 26.54
C GLU A 378 -6.55 -1.14 26.66
N LYS A 379 -7.14 -0.37 25.77
CA LYS A 379 -8.59 -0.15 25.74
C LYS A 379 -9.34 -1.44 25.37
N ILE A 380 -8.93 -2.13 24.32
CA ILE A 380 -9.59 -3.35 23.83
C ILE A 380 -9.48 -4.48 24.86
N TYR A 381 -8.35 -4.64 25.52
CA TYR A 381 -8.07 -5.77 26.43
C TYR A 381 -8.34 -5.50 27.91
N LYS A 382 -8.71 -4.27 28.29
CA LYS A 382 -9.13 -3.93 29.68
C LYS A 382 -10.65 -4.02 29.88
N CYS A 383 -11.44 -4.32 28.83
CA CYS A 383 -12.90 -4.51 28.92
C CYS A 383 -13.28 -5.94 29.25
#